data_6ce90c793ab3997ae531b3cc5872f7b8
#
_entry.id   6ce90c793ab3997ae531b3cc5872f7b8
#
_cell.length_a   1.000
_cell.length_b   1.000
_cell.length_c   1.000
_cell.angle_alpha   90.00
_cell.angle_beta   90.00
_cell.angle_gamma   90.00
#
_symmetry.space_group_name_H-M   'P 1'
#
loop_
_entity.id
_entity.type
_entity.pdbx_description
1 polymer ?
#
loop_
_entity_poly.entity_id
_entity_poly.type
_entity_poly.pdbx_seq_one_letter_code
_entity_poly.pdbx_strand_id
1 'polypeptide(L)'
;MIDEQHVRDAYLGLFNRNPENDAVVTAHAANFDTVHDMLRAFVQTEEFWRKHPRRTELEMVFDGLAADDEPLLARHLVHSAPEAEFVKNFLGVRTRVSHAGAFAPLGGRCFNDIPTRLHDYHAEPVEFVGTLRAIEVGAGPFVGVELGAGWGSWAVTSGHVARKLGRSPIKLYAVEGNDRKIANIRTHMADNGFDPDDHVQVSAVIGARDGFALFPITEATEGWGSSAIFTEEDADRPGYERVRSISLETLLKDEVLVDFIHFDVQGAEAEAVAAAIDTLTAKARYMVIGTHSRTIEGSLIDTLRPRGWILENEQPARSRHGRDGVEVLVADGTQVWRNPAIPILGVH
;
A
#
# COMPACT_ATOMS: atom_id res chain seq x y z
N MET A 1 28.75 24.55 3.93
CA MET A 1 30.07 24.08 4.43
C MET A 1 29.81 22.98 5.43
N ILE A 2 30.58 21.92 5.36
CA ILE A 2 30.57 20.85 6.34
C ILE A 2 31.40 21.29 7.54
N ASP A 3 30.89 21.06 8.73
CA ASP A 3 31.65 21.18 9.96
C ASP A 3 31.98 19.81 10.56
N GLU A 4 32.82 19.79 11.57
CA GLU A 4 33.25 18.57 12.23
C GLU A 4 32.11 17.81 12.90
N GLN A 5 31.04 18.49 13.32
CA GLN A 5 29.87 17.84 13.93
C GLN A 5 29.09 17.04 12.90
N HIS A 6 28.92 17.55 11.68
CA HIS A 6 28.30 16.77 10.60
C HIS A 6 29.03 15.47 10.31
N VAL A 7 30.35 15.48 10.34
CA VAL A 7 31.16 14.25 10.16
C VAL A 7 30.92 13.26 11.31
N ARG A 8 30.95 13.74 12.56
CA ARG A 8 30.71 12.87 13.72
C ARG A 8 29.32 12.26 13.71
N ASP A 9 28.29 13.06 13.38
CA ASP A 9 26.91 12.61 13.28
C ASP A 9 26.74 11.56 12.17
N ALA A 10 27.41 11.76 11.04
CA ALA A 10 27.40 10.79 9.94
C ALA A 10 28.07 9.45 10.33
N TYR A 11 29.20 9.49 11.04
CA TYR A 11 29.85 8.28 11.55
C TYR A 11 28.96 7.53 12.56
N LEU A 12 28.33 8.25 13.48
CA LEU A 12 27.37 7.64 14.43
C LEU A 12 26.15 7.08 13.72
N GLY A 13 25.54 7.85 12.81
CA GLY A 13 24.32 7.45 12.11
C GLY A 13 24.53 6.30 11.12
N LEU A 14 25.60 6.35 10.31
CA LEU A 14 25.85 5.36 9.26
C LEU A 14 26.70 4.17 9.72
N PHE A 15 27.64 4.38 10.65
CA PHE A 15 28.57 3.34 11.04
C PHE A 15 28.44 2.89 12.50
N ASN A 16 27.53 3.52 13.27
CA ASN A 16 27.33 3.24 14.70
C ASN A 16 28.66 3.20 15.49
N ARG A 17 29.56 4.15 15.20
CA ARG A 17 30.84 4.34 15.87
C ARG A 17 31.32 5.79 15.74
N ASN A 18 32.27 6.17 16.58
CA ASN A 18 32.99 7.43 16.38
C ASN A 18 34.02 7.32 15.25
N PRO A 19 34.42 8.44 14.61
CA PRO A 19 35.63 8.50 13.81
C PRO A 19 36.84 8.06 14.61
N GLU A 20 37.88 7.54 13.92
CA GLU A 20 39.08 7.01 14.56
C GLU A 20 39.85 8.05 15.39
N ASN A 21 39.86 9.30 14.93
CA ASN A 21 40.48 10.45 15.59
C ASN A 21 40.05 11.77 14.97
N ASP A 22 40.44 12.89 15.56
CA ASP A 22 40.11 14.23 15.08
C ASP A 22 40.70 14.57 13.72
N ALA A 23 41.87 13.99 13.35
CA ALA A 23 42.46 14.21 12.04
C ALA A 23 41.58 13.66 10.91
N VAL A 24 40.92 12.52 11.13
CA VAL A 24 39.93 11.95 10.19
C VAL A 24 38.70 12.86 10.05
N VAL A 25 38.23 13.41 11.16
CA VAL A 25 37.09 14.34 11.17
C VAL A 25 37.41 15.60 10.36
N THR A 26 38.56 16.23 10.64
CA THR A 26 39.01 17.43 9.93
C THR A 26 39.26 17.16 8.44
N ALA A 27 39.84 16.01 8.10
CA ALA A 27 40.06 15.63 6.70
C ALA A 27 38.73 15.47 5.94
N HIS A 28 37.71 14.79 6.51
CA HIS A 28 36.43 14.64 5.87
C HIS A 28 35.67 15.98 5.76
N ALA A 29 35.73 16.81 6.79
CA ALA A 29 35.10 18.15 6.73
C ALA A 29 35.74 19.02 5.62
N ALA A 30 37.02 18.86 5.34
CA ALA A 30 37.73 19.59 4.30
C ALA A 30 37.57 19.02 2.87
N ASN A 31 37.26 17.71 2.75
CA ASN A 31 37.23 17.01 1.46
C ASN A 31 35.88 17.05 0.74
N PHE A 32 34.81 17.52 1.39
CA PHE A 32 33.49 17.56 0.79
C PHE A 32 32.89 18.97 0.86
N ASP A 33 32.26 19.41 -0.22
CA ASP A 33 31.64 20.73 -0.30
C ASP A 33 30.28 20.76 0.42
N THR A 34 29.55 19.63 0.40
CA THR A 34 28.22 19.50 1.02
C THR A 34 28.10 18.22 1.88
N VAL A 35 27.21 18.27 2.88
CA VAL A 35 26.83 17.08 3.67
C VAL A 35 26.32 15.96 2.76
N HIS A 36 25.60 16.30 1.70
CA HIS A 36 25.09 15.35 0.73
C HIS A 36 26.22 14.58 0.04
N ASP A 37 27.27 15.27 -0.43
CA ASP A 37 28.41 14.63 -1.10
C ASP A 37 29.17 13.71 -0.15
N MET A 38 29.35 14.14 1.10
CA MET A 38 29.96 13.33 2.14
C MET A 38 29.16 12.06 2.42
N LEU A 39 27.85 12.18 2.65
CA LEU A 39 26.97 11.03 2.91
C LEU A 39 26.97 10.09 1.71
N ARG A 40 26.91 10.62 0.48
CA ARG A 40 26.97 9.83 -0.75
C ARG A 40 28.28 9.04 -0.86
N ALA A 41 29.40 9.64 -0.50
CA ALA A 41 30.67 8.93 -0.46
C ALA A 41 30.70 7.84 0.63
N PHE A 42 30.17 8.13 1.82
CA PHE A 42 30.15 7.17 2.94
C PHE A 42 29.30 5.93 2.63
N VAL A 43 28.12 6.10 2.00
CA VAL A 43 27.28 4.96 1.61
C VAL A 43 27.85 4.12 0.47
N GLN A 44 28.93 4.57 -0.17
CA GLN A 44 29.67 3.79 -1.17
C GLN A 44 30.80 2.97 -0.57
N THR A 45 31.10 3.14 0.72
CA THR A 45 32.18 2.42 1.38
C THR A 45 31.83 0.95 1.66
N GLU A 46 32.85 0.10 1.66
CA GLU A 46 32.70 -1.31 2.04
C GLU A 46 32.22 -1.45 3.51
N GLU A 47 32.64 -0.54 4.40
CA GLU A 47 32.19 -0.52 5.79
C GLU A 47 30.70 -0.28 5.90
N PHE A 48 30.15 0.65 5.10
CA PHE A 48 28.70 0.90 5.07
C PHE A 48 27.95 -0.38 4.67
N TRP A 49 28.33 -1.01 3.56
CA TRP A 49 27.63 -2.21 3.07
C TRP A 49 27.82 -3.44 3.96
N ARG A 50 28.87 -3.50 4.74
CA ARG A 50 29.03 -4.54 5.77
C ARG A 50 28.04 -4.36 6.94
N LYS A 51 27.73 -3.13 7.31
CA LYS A 51 26.78 -2.79 8.37
C LYS A 51 25.34 -2.70 7.90
N HIS A 52 25.15 -2.37 6.63
CA HIS A 52 23.85 -2.27 5.95
C HIS A 52 23.84 -3.21 4.73
N PRO A 53 23.91 -4.51 4.94
CA PRO A 53 23.94 -5.45 3.83
C PRO A 53 22.70 -5.26 2.97
N ARG A 54 22.89 -5.32 1.65
CA ARG A 54 21.75 -5.41 0.73
C ARG A 54 20.95 -6.63 1.10
N ARG A 55 19.63 -6.53 1.00
CA ARG A 55 18.76 -7.69 1.19
C ARG A 55 19.23 -8.82 0.28
N THR A 56 19.35 -10.01 0.87
CA THR A 56 19.63 -11.22 0.10
C THR A 56 18.38 -11.60 -0.69
N GLU A 57 18.54 -12.36 -1.76
CA GLU A 57 17.42 -12.90 -2.51
C GLU A 57 16.43 -13.66 -1.60
N LEU A 58 16.94 -14.39 -0.60
CA LEU A 58 16.12 -15.09 0.37
C LEU A 58 15.28 -14.13 1.23
N GLU A 59 15.87 -13.01 1.71
CA GLU A 59 15.13 -12.00 2.47
C GLU A 59 14.06 -11.32 1.61
N MET A 60 14.34 -11.07 0.34
CA MET A 60 13.36 -10.53 -0.59
C MET A 60 12.18 -11.49 -0.79
N VAL A 61 12.45 -12.79 -0.97
CA VAL A 61 11.41 -13.81 -1.12
C VAL A 61 10.53 -13.90 0.13
N PHE A 62 11.10 -13.77 1.34
CA PHE A 62 10.31 -13.75 2.58
C PHE A 62 9.38 -12.54 2.70
N ASP A 63 9.73 -11.43 2.06
CA ASP A 63 8.89 -10.23 1.98
C ASP A 63 8.01 -10.20 0.72
N GLY A 64 7.89 -11.31 0.02
CA GLY A 64 7.03 -11.45 -1.15
C GLY A 64 7.58 -10.80 -2.42
N LEU A 65 8.89 -10.52 -2.47
CA LEU A 65 9.53 -9.80 -3.56
C LEU A 65 10.38 -10.74 -4.44
N ALA A 66 10.49 -10.39 -5.71
CA ALA A 66 11.39 -10.99 -6.69
C ALA A 66 12.54 -10.03 -7.03
N ALA A 67 13.57 -10.53 -7.70
CA ALA A 67 14.77 -9.74 -8.03
C ALA A 67 14.49 -8.54 -8.96
N ASP A 68 13.42 -8.59 -9.76
CA ASP A 68 12.99 -7.53 -10.67
C ASP A 68 12.07 -6.48 -10.02
N ASP A 69 11.62 -6.69 -8.78
CA ASP A 69 10.73 -5.77 -8.07
C ASP A 69 11.43 -4.51 -7.59
N GLU A 70 12.68 -4.60 -7.13
CA GLU A 70 13.42 -3.42 -6.71
C GLU A 70 13.69 -2.43 -7.85
N PRO A 71 14.10 -2.86 -9.06
CA PRO A 71 14.12 -2.00 -10.25
C PRO A 71 12.76 -1.41 -10.63
N LEU A 72 11.66 -2.15 -10.47
CA LEU A 72 10.31 -1.63 -10.68
C LEU A 72 10.00 -0.47 -9.74
N LEU A 73 10.23 -0.64 -8.43
CA LEU A 73 10.01 0.41 -7.45
C LEU A 73 10.90 1.63 -7.73
N ALA A 74 12.18 1.40 -8.06
CA ALA A 74 13.17 2.47 -8.24
C ALA A 74 12.84 3.40 -9.42
N ARG A 75 12.28 2.89 -10.53
CA ARG A 75 11.94 3.75 -11.69
C ARG A 75 10.74 4.67 -11.43
N HIS A 76 9.94 4.40 -10.39
CA HIS A 76 8.83 5.24 -9.98
C HIS A 76 9.16 6.22 -8.85
N LEU A 77 10.36 6.13 -8.25
CA LEU A 77 10.80 6.98 -7.16
C LEU A 77 10.72 8.47 -7.54
N VAL A 78 10.15 9.25 -6.63
CA VAL A 78 10.01 10.71 -6.73
C VAL A 78 10.65 11.34 -5.51
N HIS A 79 11.62 12.21 -5.74
CA HIS A 79 12.17 13.05 -4.66
C HIS A 79 11.24 14.23 -4.38
N SER A 80 10.60 14.19 -3.24
CA SER A 80 9.63 15.18 -2.78
C SER A 80 10.24 16.15 -1.78
N ALA A 81 9.77 17.41 -1.80
CA ALA A 81 10.09 18.38 -0.76
C ALA A 81 9.09 18.29 0.42
N PRO A 82 9.53 18.60 1.65
CA PRO A 82 8.65 18.60 2.84
C PRO A 82 7.51 19.61 2.75
N GLU A 83 6.33 19.23 3.25
CA GLU A 83 5.17 20.08 3.47
C GLU A 83 4.58 19.72 4.84
N ALA A 84 4.50 20.67 5.77
CA ALA A 84 4.22 20.43 7.19
C ALA A 84 2.91 19.65 7.46
N GLU A 85 1.89 19.86 6.64
CA GLU A 85 0.58 19.20 6.80
C GLU A 85 0.49 17.81 6.15
N PHE A 86 1.56 17.37 5.45
CA PHE A 86 1.56 16.15 4.67
C PHE A 86 2.72 15.23 5.04
N VAL A 87 2.47 13.93 4.94
CA VAL A 87 3.48 12.91 4.70
C VAL A 87 3.41 12.52 3.21
N LYS A 88 4.55 12.24 2.60
CA LYS A 88 4.64 11.84 1.19
C LYS A 88 5.36 10.51 1.05
N ASN A 89 4.74 9.57 0.31
CA ASN A 89 5.39 8.32 -0.03
C ASN A 89 6.43 8.50 -1.17
N PHE A 90 7.15 7.43 -1.49
CA PHE A 90 8.21 7.45 -2.51
C PHE A 90 7.69 7.71 -3.95
N LEU A 91 6.39 7.56 -4.19
CA LEU A 91 5.74 7.87 -5.47
C LEU A 91 5.37 9.36 -5.59
N GLY A 92 5.49 10.13 -4.50
CA GLY A 92 5.15 11.55 -4.41
C GLY A 92 3.69 11.82 -4.05
N VAL A 93 2.94 10.81 -3.63
CA VAL A 93 1.55 10.98 -3.16
C VAL A 93 1.55 11.70 -1.81
N ARG A 94 0.69 12.71 -1.69
CA ARG A 94 0.54 13.57 -0.50
C ARG A 94 -0.62 13.06 0.35
N THR A 95 -0.34 12.70 1.59
CA THR A 95 -1.37 12.28 2.57
C THR A 95 -1.36 13.24 3.75
N ARG A 96 -2.51 13.83 4.07
CA ARG A 96 -2.64 14.72 5.25
C ARG A 96 -2.38 13.94 6.52
N VAL A 97 -1.58 14.51 7.40
CA VAL A 97 -1.34 13.90 8.72
C VAL A 97 -2.58 13.89 9.62
N SER A 98 -3.60 14.66 9.26
CA SER A 98 -4.89 14.66 9.95
C SER A 98 -5.82 13.48 9.58
N HIS A 99 -5.49 12.69 8.55
CA HIS A 99 -6.32 11.55 8.13
C HIS A 99 -6.29 10.39 9.13
N ALA A 100 -5.20 10.24 9.88
CA ALA A 100 -5.10 9.24 10.93
C ALA A 100 -4.27 9.78 12.10
N GLY A 101 -4.67 9.47 13.34
CA GLY A 101 -3.95 9.91 14.54
C GLY A 101 -2.48 9.49 14.57
N ALA A 102 -2.19 8.30 14.03
CA ALA A 102 -0.82 7.78 13.88
C ALA A 102 0.07 8.61 12.93
N PHE A 103 -0.50 9.44 12.05
CA PHE A 103 0.27 10.24 11.09
C PHE A 103 0.73 11.59 11.66
N ALA A 104 0.18 12.05 12.78
CA ALA A 104 0.54 13.34 13.37
C ALA A 104 2.05 13.60 13.50
N PRO A 105 2.90 12.62 13.92
CA PRO A 105 4.34 12.82 14.01
C PRO A 105 5.07 12.81 12.66
N LEU A 106 4.37 12.54 11.54
CA LEU A 106 4.96 12.40 10.20
C LEU A 106 4.89 13.68 9.37
N GLY A 107 4.38 14.78 9.94
CA GLY A 107 4.25 16.06 9.24
C GLY A 107 5.60 16.54 8.67
N GLY A 108 5.62 16.81 7.36
CA GLY A 108 6.82 17.19 6.62
C GLY A 108 7.72 16.02 6.22
N ARG A 109 7.41 14.77 6.59
CA ARG A 109 8.24 13.62 6.21
C ARG A 109 8.02 13.25 4.75
N CYS A 110 9.12 13.01 4.03
CA CYS A 110 9.14 12.49 2.67
C CYS A 110 9.91 11.17 2.64
N PHE A 111 9.29 10.12 2.12
CA PHE A 111 9.92 8.82 1.90
C PHE A 111 10.61 8.85 0.53
N ASN A 112 11.81 9.43 0.48
CA ASN A 112 12.59 9.66 -0.73
C ASN A 112 13.52 8.47 -1.05
N ASP A 113 13.15 7.26 -0.63
CA ASP A 113 13.78 5.99 -1.01
C ASP A 113 12.70 4.93 -1.21
N ILE A 114 13.04 3.86 -1.92
CA ILE A 114 12.11 2.77 -2.19
C ILE A 114 11.76 2.00 -0.91
N PRO A 115 10.54 1.45 -0.77
CA PRO A 115 10.07 0.85 0.48
C PRO A 115 10.83 -0.42 0.90
N THR A 116 11.61 -1.02 0.02
CA THR A 116 12.52 -2.13 0.37
C THR A 116 13.71 -1.68 1.23
N ARG A 117 14.05 -0.38 1.21
CA ARG A 117 15.17 0.21 1.96
C ARG A 117 14.71 1.07 3.12
N LEU A 118 13.61 1.78 2.93
CA LEU A 118 13.00 2.62 3.92
C LEU A 118 11.52 2.25 4.01
N HIS A 119 11.11 1.61 5.13
CA HIS A 119 9.71 1.25 5.34
C HIS A 119 8.79 2.43 5.11
N ASP A 120 7.74 2.22 4.36
CA ASP A 120 6.66 3.18 4.18
C ASP A 120 5.85 3.36 5.48
N TYR A 121 5.01 4.39 5.52
CA TYR A 121 4.24 4.71 6.72
C TYR A 121 2.90 3.95 6.81
N HIS A 122 2.48 3.27 5.74
CA HIS A 122 1.15 2.64 5.71
C HIS A 122 1.07 1.34 4.92
N ALA A 123 2.12 0.94 4.18
CA ALA A 123 2.03 -0.19 3.27
C ALA A 123 3.34 -0.98 3.16
N GLU A 124 3.20 -2.25 2.84
CA GLU A 124 4.32 -3.14 2.57
C GLU A 124 4.82 -3.02 1.12
N PRO A 125 6.10 -3.31 0.84
CA PRO A 125 6.67 -3.22 -0.51
C PRO A 125 5.91 -4.01 -1.57
N VAL A 126 5.39 -5.18 -1.23
CA VAL A 126 4.67 -6.08 -2.13
C VAL A 126 3.37 -5.46 -2.66
N GLU A 127 2.70 -4.63 -1.87
CA GLU A 127 1.48 -3.92 -2.30
C GLU A 127 1.81 -2.88 -3.37
N PHE A 128 2.90 -2.13 -3.19
CA PHE A 128 3.39 -1.19 -4.20
C PHE A 128 3.81 -1.91 -5.48
N VAL A 129 4.48 -3.07 -5.38
CA VAL A 129 4.86 -3.88 -6.53
C VAL A 129 3.63 -4.30 -7.34
N GLY A 130 2.62 -4.88 -6.68
CA GLY A 130 1.37 -5.27 -7.33
C GLY A 130 0.65 -4.10 -7.98
N THR A 131 0.59 -2.96 -7.29
CA THR A 131 -0.03 -1.72 -7.81
C THR A 131 0.69 -1.21 -9.05
N LEU A 132 2.02 -1.13 -9.02
CA LEU A 132 2.82 -0.64 -10.16
C LEU A 132 2.73 -1.58 -11.36
N ARG A 133 2.81 -2.90 -11.15
CA ARG A 133 2.62 -3.90 -12.21
C ARG A 133 1.26 -3.75 -12.88
N ALA A 134 0.18 -3.61 -12.08
CA ALA A 134 -1.17 -3.42 -12.60
C ALA A 134 -1.30 -2.20 -13.53
N ILE A 135 -0.59 -1.11 -13.22
CA ILE A 135 -0.67 0.13 -13.98
C ILE A 135 0.20 0.06 -15.24
N GLU A 136 1.41 -0.50 -15.15
CA GLU A 136 2.36 -0.56 -16.28
C GLU A 136 1.88 -1.46 -17.43
N VAL A 137 1.17 -2.54 -17.12
CA VAL A 137 0.69 -3.50 -18.15
C VAL A 137 -0.51 -3.00 -18.96
N GLY A 138 -1.08 -1.85 -18.61
CA GLY A 138 -2.23 -1.27 -19.30
C GLY A 138 -1.89 -0.04 -20.13
N ALA A 139 -2.80 0.34 -21.03
CA ALA A 139 -2.72 1.56 -21.83
C ALA A 139 -4.10 2.21 -21.96
N GLY A 140 -4.14 3.52 -22.25
CA GLY A 140 -5.37 4.29 -22.41
C GLY A 140 -6.10 4.54 -21.09
N PRO A 141 -7.43 4.34 -21.01
CA PRO A 141 -8.21 4.52 -19.78
C PRO A 141 -7.66 3.71 -18.61
N PHE A 142 -7.85 4.22 -17.40
CA PHE A 142 -7.50 3.52 -16.17
C PHE A 142 -8.69 3.48 -15.21
N VAL A 143 -9.02 2.30 -14.70
CA VAL A 143 -10.01 2.09 -13.65
C VAL A 143 -9.32 1.43 -12.47
N GLY A 144 -9.23 2.16 -11.34
CA GLY A 144 -8.70 1.69 -10.07
C GLY A 144 -9.79 1.59 -9.01
N VAL A 145 -9.78 0.52 -8.24
CA VAL A 145 -10.77 0.24 -7.18
C VAL A 145 -10.05 -0.05 -5.88
N GLU A 146 -10.48 0.58 -4.79
CA GLU A 146 -10.02 0.31 -3.44
C GLU A 146 -11.20 -0.08 -2.56
N LEU A 147 -11.07 -1.20 -1.88
CA LEU A 147 -12.07 -1.82 -1.02
C LEU A 147 -11.54 -1.87 0.41
N GLY A 148 -12.23 -1.19 1.34
CA GLY A 148 -11.70 -0.84 2.66
C GLY A 148 -10.77 0.37 2.57
N ALA A 149 -11.28 1.47 1.99
CA ALA A 149 -10.44 2.54 1.48
C ALA A 149 -9.79 3.42 2.57
N GLY A 150 -10.31 3.41 3.81
CA GLY A 150 -9.79 4.31 4.83
C GLY A 150 -9.83 5.77 4.41
N TRP A 151 -8.72 6.32 4.02
CA TRP A 151 -8.60 7.68 3.44
C TRP A 151 -8.42 7.68 1.92
N GLY A 152 -8.55 6.53 1.25
CA GLY A 152 -8.38 6.39 -0.20
C GLY A 152 -6.93 6.26 -0.64
N SER A 153 -6.12 5.55 0.12
CA SER A 153 -4.67 5.46 -0.10
C SER A 153 -4.32 4.85 -1.44
N TRP A 154 -4.93 3.73 -1.78
CA TRP A 154 -4.61 2.99 -3.00
C TRP A 154 -5.37 3.50 -4.22
N ALA A 155 -6.61 3.98 -4.05
CA ALA A 155 -7.33 4.64 -5.12
C ALA A 155 -6.53 5.86 -5.62
N VAL A 156 -6.09 6.73 -4.70
CA VAL A 156 -5.30 7.91 -5.05
C VAL A 156 -3.92 7.54 -5.57
N THR A 157 -3.23 6.60 -4.92
CA THR A 157 -1.88 6.17 -5.34
C THR A 157 -1.91 5.58 -6.75
N SER A 158 -2.82 4.67 -7.03
CA SER A 158 -2.94 4.05 -8.36
C SER A 158 -3.28 5.08 -9.44
N GLY A 159 -4.24 5.96 -9.19
CA GLY A 159 -4.60 7.05 -10.09
C GLY A 159 -3.45 8.03 -10.33
N HIS A 160 -2.70 8.39 -9.28
CA HIS A 160 -1.55 9.28 -9.38
C HIS A 160 -0.46 8.71 -10.30
N VAL A 161 -0.10 7.43 -10.11
CA VAL A 161 0.89 6.76 -10.96
C VAL A 161 0.36 6.58 -12.38
N ALA A 162 -0.91 6.16 -12.55
CA ALA A 162 -1.53 6.00 -13.86
C ALA A 162 -1.48 7.31 -14.66
N ARG A 163 -1.80 8.45 -14.01
CA ARG A 163 -1.71 9.78 -14.64
C ARG A 163 -0.26 10.14 -15.04
N LYS A 164 0.73 9.83 -14.19
CA LYS A 164 2.15 10.05 -14.52
C LYS A 164 2.61 9.24 -15.73
N LEU A 165 2.03 8.06 -15.94
CA LEU A 165 2.27 7.22 -17.11
C LEU A 165 1.40 7.59 -18.32
N GLY A 166 0.69 8.72 -18.27
CA GLY A 166 -0.12 9.22 -19.38
C GLY A 166 -1.44 8.48 -19.59
N ARG A 167 -1.91 7.67 -18.61
CA ARG A 167 -3.21 7.01 -18.67
C ARG A 167 -4.33 8.05 -18.57
N SER A 168 -5.35 7.95 -19.42
CA SER A 168 -6.51 8.85 -19.41
C SER A 168 -7.66 8.26 -20.26
N PRO A 169 -8.93 8.46 -19.89
CA PRO A 169 -9.40 9.02 -18.63
C PRO A 169 -9.11 8.09 -17.43
N ILE A 170 -9.13 8.66 -16.23
CA ILE A 170 -8.93 7.94 -14.98
C ILE A 170 -10.25 7.92 -14.20
N LYS A 171 -10.68 6.74 -13.77
CA LYS A 171 -11.82 6.55 -12.90
C LYS A 171 -11.41 5.77 -11.66
N LEU A 172 -11.67 6.33 -10.48
CA LEU A 172 -11.30 5.76 -9.19
C LEU A 172 -12.58 5.42 -8.40
N TYR A 173 -12.54 4.27 -7.77
CA TYR A 173 -13.54 3.81 -6.82
C TYR A 173 -12.89 3.69 -5.44
N ALA A 174 -13.54 4.22 -4.42
CA ALA A 174 -13.15 4.04 -3.04
C ALA A 174 -14.37 3.60 -2.22
N VAL A 175 -14.33 2.39 -1.66
CA VAL A 175 -15.40 1.82 -0.86
C VAL A 175 -14.96 1.74 0.59
N GLU A 176 -15.70 2.39 1.50
CA GLU A 176 -15.34 2.50 2.91
C GLU A 176 -16.57 2.30 3.79
N GLY A 177 -16.46 1.43 4.82
CA GLY A 177 -17.56 1.11 5.74
C GLY A 177 -17.89 2.24 6.71
N ASN A 178 -16.89 3.02 7.12
CA ASN A 178 -17.08 4.19 7.98
C ASN A 178 -17.38 5.42 7.14
N ASP A 179 -18.65 5.87 7.14
CA ASP A 179 -19.10 7.04 6.36
C ASP A 179 -18.36 8.34 6.72
N ARG A 180 -17.86 8.45 7.97
CA ARG A 180 -17.09 9.60 8.45
C ARG A 180 -15.75 9.76 7.71
N LYS A 181 -15.21 8.67 7.13
CA LYS A 181 -13.97 8.68 6.33
C LYS A 181 -14.18 9.13 4.89
N ILE A 182 -15.40 9.17 4.37
CA ILE A 182 -15.68 9.62 2.99
C ILE A 182 -15.15 11.05 2.75
N ALA A 183 -15.24 11.94 3.74
CA ALA A 183 -14.68 13.29 3.62
C ALA A 183 -13.15 13.27 3.50
N ASN A 184 -12.47 12.35 4.19
CA ASN A 184 -11.02 12.17 4.09
C ASN A 184 -10.62 11.67 2.69
N ILE A 185 -11.36 10.70 2.13
CA ILE A 185 -11.17 10.19 0.77
C ILE A 185 -11.26 11.34 -0.24
N ARG A 186 -12.32 12.13 -0.18
CA ARG A 186 -12.52 13.27 -1.08
C ARG A 186 -11.41 14.31 -0.96
N THR A 187 -10.99 14.62 0.27
CA THR A 187 -9.88 15.54 0.54
C THR A 187 -8.57 14.99 -0.02
N HIS A 188 -8.29 13.70 0.18
CA HIS A 188 -7.08 13.06 -0.33
C HIS A 188 -7.03 13.05 -1.87
N MET A 189 -8.16 12.80 -2.54
CA MET A 189 -8.28 12.92 -3.99
C MET A 189 -7.96 14.36 -4.44
N ALA A 190 -8.59 15.37 -3.83
CA ALA A 190 -8.38 16.79 -4.17
C ALA A 190 -6.92 17.24 -3.95
N ASP A 191 -6.30 16.84 -2.83
CA ASP A 191 -4.90 17.15 -2.52
C ASP A 191 -3.91 16.60 -3.56
N ASN A 192 -4.30 15.53 -4.26
CA ASN A 192 -3.50 14.89 -5.31
C ASN A 192 -3.98 15.26 -6.72
N GLY A 193 -4.86 16.27 -6.86
CA GLY A 193 -5.29 16.84 -8.13
C GLY A 193 -6.31 16.00 -8.89
N PHE A 194 -7.14 15.25 -8.17
CA PHE A 194 -8.35 14.60 -8.69
C PHE A 194 -9.56 15.37 -8.21
N ASP A 195 -10.51 15.66 -9.11
CA ASP A 195 -11.81 16.17 -8.70
C ASP A 195 -12.62 15.00 -8.10
N PRO A 196 -12.98 15.05 -6.81
CA PRO A 196 -13.71 13.93 -6.20
C PRO A 196 -15.06 13.64 -6.85
N ASP A 197 -15.65 14.61 -7.56
CA ASP A 197 -16.94 14.45 -8.22
C ASP A 197 -16.85 13.67 -9.55
N ASP A 198 -15.66 13.54 -10.12
CA ASP A 198 -15.38 12.70 -11.30
C ASP A 198 -15.15 11.22 -10.91
N HIS A 199 -15.12 10.89 -9.62
CA HIS A 199 -14.78 9.57 -9.08
C HIS A 199 -15.91 9.03 -8.19
N VAL A 200 -15.83 7.75 -7.82
CA VAL A 200 -16.89 7.05 -7.09
C VAL A 200 -16.46 6.80 -5.65
N GLN A 201 -17.14 7.41 -4.68
CA GLN A 201 -16.97 7.11 -3.27
C GLN A 201 -18.26 6.41 -2.77
N VAL A 202 -18.10 5.24 -2.16
CA VAL A 202 -19.23 4.42 -1.69
C VAL A 202 -19.10 4.19 -0.19
N SER A 203 -20.10 4.67 0.57
CA SER A 203 -20.23 4.33 1.99
C SER A 203 -20.88 2.96 2.10
N ALA A 204 -20.07 1.91 2.19
CA ALA A 204 -20.48 0.53 2.32
C ALA A 204 -19.31 -0.36 2.72
N VAL A 205 -19.61 -1.55 3.23
CA VAL A 205 -18.64 -2.66 3.32
C VAL A 205 -18.78 -3.58 2.11
N ILE A 206 -17.70 -4.28 1.75
CA ILE A 206 -17.74 -5.29 0.69
C ILE A 206 -18.17 -6.63 1.31
N GLY A 207 -19.16 -7.26 0.71
CA GLY A 207 -19.64 -8.58 1.08
C GLY A 207 -19.89 -9.49 -0.12
N ALA A 208 -20.20 -10.74 0.16
CA ALA A 208 -20.55 -11.73 -0.86
C ALA A 208 -21.86 -11.37 -1.61
N ARG A 209 -22.70 -10.54 -1.02
CA ARG A 209 -23.99 -10.09 -1.58
C ARG A 209 -24.37 -8.69 -1.09
N ASP A 210 -25.26 -8.06 -1.83
CA ASP A 210 -25.87 -6.80 -1.40
C ASP A 210 -26.75 -7.03 -0.17
N GLY A 211 -26.77 -6.05 0.74
CA GLY A 211 -27.52 -6.12 1.98
C GLY A 211 -27.00 -5.17 3.04
N PHE A 212 -26.85 -5.68 4.24
CA PHE A 212 -26.36 -4.94 5.40
C PHE A 212 -25.37 -5.77 6.20
N ALA A 213 -24.51 -5.06 6.96
CA ALA A 213 -23.62 -5.63 7.95
C ALA A 213 -23.59 -4.72 9.19
N LEU A 214 -23.09 -5.25 10.29
CA LEU A 214 -22.74 -4.44 11.45
C LEU A 214 -21.28 -4.01 11.33
N PHE A 215 -21.02 -2.75 11.58
CA PHE A 215 -19.68 -2.17 11.51
C PHE A 215 -19.37 -1.39 12.80
N PRO A 216 -18.13 -1.46 13.34
CA PRO A 216 -17.79 -0.75 14.55
C PRO A 216 -17.96 0.77 14.39
N ILE A 217 -18.55 1.43 15.38
CA ILE A 217 -18.63 2.89 15.42
C ILE A 217 -17.27 3.44 15.84
N THR A 218 -16.58 4.13 14.94
CA THR A 218 -15.26 4.72 15.18
C THR A 218 -15.20 6.13 14.58
N GLU A 219 -14.31 6.96 15.13
CA GLU A 219 -14.03 8.28 14.55
C GLU A 219 -13.31 8.18 13.20
N ALA A 220 -13.38 9.24 12.39
CA ALA A 220 -12.75 9.28 11.06
C ALA A 220 -11.22 9.09 11.08
N THR A 221 -10.58 9.39 12.20
CA THR A 221 -9.11 9.26 12.40
C THR A 221 -8.71 7.95 13.07
N GLU A 222 -9.69 7.09 13.37
CA GLU A 222 -9.53 5.85 14.11
C GLU A 222 -10.10 4.65 13.33
N GLY A 223 -10.10 3.48 13.94
CA GLY A 223 -10.74 2.29 13.39
C GLY A 223 -9.97 1.68 12.23
N TRP A 224 -8.64 1.74 12.26
CA TRP A 224 -7.81 0.93 11.39
C TRP A 224 -7.99 -0.55 11.76
N GLY A 225 -8.18 -1.41 10.76
CA GLY A 225 -8.42 -2.83 10.99
C GLY A 225 -9.84 -3.17 11.48
N SER A 226 -10.85 -2.33 11.20
CA SER A 226 -12.23 -2.61 11.56
C SER A 226 -12.84 -3.67 10.64
N SER A 227 -13.34 -4.77 11.23
CA SER A 227 -14.01 -5.86 10.51
C SER A 227 -15.53 -5.71 10.53
N ALA A 228 -16.18 -5.98 9.40
CA ALA A 228 -17.63 -6.07 9.32
C ALA A 228 -18.15 -7.42 9.84
N ILE A 229 -19.34 -7.42 10.44
CA ILE A 229 -20.05 -8.63 10.84
C ILE A 229 -21.26 -8.77 9.92
N PHE A 230 -21.21 -9.79 9.06
CA PHE A 230 -22.33 -10.10 8.18
C PHE A 230 -23.33 -10.98 8.93
N THR A 231 -24.56 -10.48 9.11
CA THR A 231 -25.63 -11.20 9.81
C THR A 231 -26.93 -11.00 9.07
N GLU A 232 -27.79 -12.03 9.11
CA GLU A 232 -29.17 -11.95 8.61
C GLU A 232 -30.14 -11.44 9.67
N GLU A 233 -29.73 -11.43 10.93
CA GLU A 233 -30.55 -10.96 12.05
C GLU A 233 -30.42 -9.44 12.22
N ASP A 234 -31.56 -8.78 12.52
CA ASP A 234 -31.59 -7.39 12.98
C ASP A 234 -31.05 -7.30 14.42
N ALA A 235 -29.78 -7.57 14.59
CA ALA A 235 -29.14 -7.58 15.90
C ALA A 235 -28.56 -6.20 16.19
N ASP A 236 -29.20 -5.46 17.11
CA ASP A 236 -28.58 -4.31 17.75
C ASP A 236 -27.39 -4.79 18.58
N ARG A 237 -26.19 -4.36 18.21
CA ARG A 237 -24.97 -4.66 18.96
C ARG A 237 -24.38 -3.35 19.48
N PRO A 238 -24.22 -3.18 20.80
CA PRO A 238 -23.60 -1.99 21.37
C PRO A 238 -22.23 -1.72 20.77
N GLY A 239 -21.97 -0.48 20.34
CA GLY A 239 -20.71 -0.07 19.70
C GLY A 239 -20.62 -0.39 18.21
N TYR A 240 -21.72 -0.89 17.60
CA TYR A 240 -21.82 -1.13 16.16
C TYR A 240 -22.97 -0.36 15.55
N GLU A 241 -22.84 0.00 14.30
CA GLU A 241 -23.91 0.58 13.48
C GLU A 241 -24.20 -0.32 12.27
N ARG A 242 -25.41 -0.24 11.77
CA ARG A 242 -25.83 -0.96 10.57
C ARG A 242 -25.37 -0.19 9.35
N VAL A 243 -24.52 -0.81 8.53
CA VAL A 243 -24.01 -0.23 7.29
C VAL A 243 -24.47 -1.04 6.08
N ARG A 244 -24.49 -0.40 4.92
CA ARG A 244 -24.76 -1.08 3.66
C ARG A 244 -23.64 -2.08 3.34
N SER A 245 -24.01 -3.27 2.87
CA SER A 245 -23.12 -4.22 2.21
C SER A 245 -23.36 -4.16 0.70
N ILE A 246 -22.28 -4.11 -0.08
CA ILE A 246 -22.34 -4.12 -1.54
C ILE A 246 -21.48 -5.27 -2.08
N SER A 247 -22.02 -5.99 -3.07
CA SER A 247 -21.25 -7.03 -3.77
C SER A 247 -20.38 -6.41 -4.86
N LEU A 248 -19.30 -7.11 -5.22
CA LEU A 248 -18.43 -6.70 -6.35
C LEU A 248 -19.19 -6.74 -7.68
N GLU A 249 -20.15 -7.63 -7.85
CA GLU A 249 -21.01 -7.66 -9.04
C GLU A 249 -21.80 -6.36 -9.20
N THR A 250 -22.40 -5.87 -8.13
CA THR A 250 -23.13 -4.60 -8.13
C THR A 250 -22.19 -3.41 -8.28
N LEU A 251 -21.06 -3.42 -7.59
CA LEU A 251 -20.08 -2.32 -7.65
C LEU A 251 -19.51 -2.14 -9.07
N LEU A 252 -19.17 -3.25 -9.73
CA LEU A 252 -18.49 -3.25 -11.03
C LEU A 252 -19.42 -3.47 -12.22
N LYS A 253 -20.75 -3.41 -12.05
CA LYS A 253 -21.74 -3.73 -13.08
C LYS A 253 -21.54 -2.95 -14.37
N ASP A 254 -21.23 -1.66 -14.25
CA ASP A 254 -21.11 -0.71 -15.36
C ASP A 254 -19.69 -0.65 -15.96
N GLU A 255 -18.71 -1.34 -15.35
CA GLU A 255 -17.35 -1.37 -15.85
C GLU A 255 -17.15 -2.51 -16.85
N VAL A 256 -16.42 -2.23 -17.92
CA VAL A 256 -16.00 -3.24 -18.92
C VAL A 256 -14.67 -3.86 -18.53
N LEU A 257 -13.76 -3.03 -18.01
CA LEU A 257 -12.42 -3.41 -17.60
C LEU A 257 -12.06 -2.64 -16.33
N VAL A 258 -11.47 -3.34 -15.38
CA VAL A 258 -10.88 -2.80 -14.16
C VAL A 258 -9.39 -3.16 -14.17
N ASP A 259 -8.52 -2.17 -14.21
CA ASP A 259 -7.08 -2.41 -14.26
C ASP A 259 -6.51 -2.91 -12.94
N PHE A 260 -7.03 -2.37 -11.83
CA PHE A 260 -6.50 -2.60 -10.50
C PHE A 260 -7.60 -2.63 -9.45
N ILE A 261 -7.58 -3.66 -8.59
CA ILE A 261 -8.42 -3.74 -7.39
C ILE A 261 -7.52 -4.00 -6.19
N HIS A 262 -7.58 -3.13 -5.20
CA HIS A 262 -7.00 -3.36 -3.89
C HIS A 262 -8.08 -3.79 -2.90
N PHE A 263 -7.80 -4.85 -2.13
CA PHE A 263 -8.66 -5.36 -1.07
C PHE A 263 -7.96 -5.21 0.27
N ASP A 264 -8.63 -4.56 1.22
CA ASP A 264 -8.30 -4.58 2.64
C ASP A 264 -9.60 -4.48 3.43
N VAL A 265 -10.35 -5.58 3.48
CA VAL A 265 -11.72 -5.63 4.04
C VAL A 265 -11.79 -6.44 5.33
N GLN A 266 -10.64 -6.68 5.94
CA GLN A 266 -10.48 -7.17 7.30
C GLN A 266 -11.22 -8.50 7.58
N GLY A 267 -11.00 -9.48 6.66
CA GLY A 267 -11.47 -10.85 6.83
C GLY A 267 -12.55 -11.30 5.86
N ALA A 268 -13.14 -10.41 5.05
CA ALA A 268 -14.17 -10.78 4.07
C ALA A 268 -13.61 -11.09 2.66
N GLU A 269 -12.28 -11.02 2.46
CA GLU A 269 -11.63 -11.10 1.15
C GLU A 269 -11.99 -12.38 0.39
N ALA A 270 -11.82 -13.54 1.03
CA ALA A 270 -12.05 -14.83 0.38
C ALA A 270 -13.51 -15.04 -0.05
N GLU A 271 -14.46 -14.64 0.80
CA GLU A 271 -15.89 -14.77 0.51
C GLU A 271 -16.32 -13.81 -0.61
N ALA A 272 -15.85 -12.56 -0.57
CA ALA A 272 -16.16 -11.56 -1.58
C ALA A 272 -15.60 -11.95 -2.95
N VAL A 273 -14.35 -12.45 -2.99
CA VAL A 273 -13.71 -12.93 -4.23
C VAL A 273 -14.43 -14.17 -4.77
N ALA A 274 -14.74 -15.14 -3.91
CA ALA A 274 -15.43 -16.37 -4.34
C ALA A 274 -16.83 -16.08 -4.91
N ALA A 275 -17.58 -15.19 -4.27
CA ALA A 275 -18.92 -14.81 -4.72
C ALA A 275 -18.91 -14.11 -6.09
N ALA A 276 -17.87 -13.31 -6.38
CA ALA A 276 -17.77 -12.52 -7.61
C ALA A 276 -16.74 -13.06 -8.62
N ILE A 277 -16.32 -14.31 -8.47
CA ILE A 277 -15.19 -14.85 -9.26
C ILE A 277 -15.40 -14.78 -10.78
N ASP A 278 -16.63 -14.96 -11.26
CA ASP A 278 -16.93 -14.86 -12.70
C ASP A 278 -16.83 -13.41 -13.19
N THR A 279 -17.35 -12.46 -12.41
CA THR A 279 -17.23 -11.01 -12.71
C THR A 279 -15.78 -10.56 -12.67
N LEU A 280 -15.01 -10.96 -11.66
CA LEU A 280 -13.59 -10.64 -11.53
C LEU A 280 -12.78 -11.22 -12.69
N THR A 281 -13.01 -12.49 -13.04
CA THR A 281 -12.31 -13.15 -14.16
C THR A 281 -12.63 -12.49 -15.50
N ALA A 282 -13.86 -11.99 -15.68
CA ALA A 282 -14.24 -11.30 -16.91
C ALA A 282 -13.71 -9.87 -17.00
N LYS A 283 -13.53 -9.16 -15.89
CA LYS A 283 -13.33 -7.70 -15.88
C LYS A 283 -12.02 -7.22 -15.24
N ALA A 284 -11.48 -7.92 -14.24
CA ALA A 284 -10.35 -7.42 -13.45
C ALA A 284 -9.01 -7.94 -14.01
N ARG A 285 -8.04 -7.03 -14.22
CA ARG A 285 -6.70 -7.37 -14.71
C ARG A 285 -5.76 -7.76 -13.58
N TYR A 286 -5.74 -6.98 -12.50
CA TYR A 286 -4.92 -7.23 -11.31
C TYR A 286 -5.73 -7.06 -10.04
N MET A 287 -5.40 -7.88 -9.05
CA MET A 287 -5.85 -7.72 -7.67
C MET A 287 -4.65 -7.75 -6.73
N VAL A 288 -4.61 -6.82 -5.79
CA VAL A 288 -3.72 -6.82 -4.63
C VAL A 288 -4.61 -7.02 -3.43
N ILE A 289 -4.43 -8.12 -2.74
CA ILE A 289 -5.34 -8.54 -1.67
C ILE A 289 -4.55 -8.61 -0.36
N GLY A 290 -4.82 -7.67 0.55
CA GLY A 290 -4.42 -7.76 1.94
C GLY A 290 -5.12 -8.96 2.59
N THR A 291 -4.39 -9.79 3.30
CA THR A 291 -4.91 -11.02 3.87
C THR A 291 -4.70 -11.05 5.38
N HIS A 292 -5.74 -11.46 6.12
CA HIS A 292 -5.77 -11.37 7.58
C HIS A 292 -5.68 -12.76 8.25
N SER A 293 -5.41 -13.81 7.48
CA SER A 293 -5.12 -15.15 7.98
C SER A 293 -4.60 -16.08 6.89
N ARG A 294 -3.87 -17.12 7.31
CA ARG A 294 -3.43 -18.21 6.42
C ARG A 294 -4.60 -18.97 5.78
N THR A 295 -5.74 -19.03 6.46
CA THR A 295 -6.96 -19.66 5.93
C THR A 295 -7.53 -18.86 4.75
N ILE A 296 -7.56 -17.52 4.85
CA ILE A 296 -7.99 -16.64 3.75
C ILE A 296 -7.07 -16.83 2.54
N GLU A 297 -5.75 -16.85 2.75
CA GLU A 297 -4.76 -17.04 1.67
C GLU A 297 -4.97 -18.39 0.96
N GLY A 298 -5.14 -19.47 1.70
CA GLY A 298 -5.44 -20.80 1.13
C GLY A 298 -6.75 -20.79 0.31
N SER A 299 -7.80 -20.17 0.84
CA SER A 299 -9.09 -20.06 0.16
C SER A 299 -9.02 -19.24 -1.13
N LEU A 300 -8.24 -18.16 -1.16
CA LEU A 300 -7.97 -17.38 -2.35
C LEU A 300 -7.22 -18.18 -3.41
N ILE A 301 -6.20 -18.95 -3.01
CA ILE A 301 -5.45 -19.84 -3.89
C ILE A 301 -6.38 -20.89 -4.52
N ASP A 302 -7.22 -21.53 -3.71
CA ASP A 302 -8.17 -22.56 -4.16
C ASP A 302 -9.27 -21.98 -5.07
N THR A 303 -9.60 -20.70 -4.92
CA THR A 303 -10.60 -20.00 -5.75
C THR A 303 -10.02 -19.52 -7.06
N LEU A 304 -8.85 -18.85 -7.04
CA LEU A 304 -8.33 -18.10 -8.16
C LEU A 304 -7.52 -18.96 -9.14
N ARG A 305 -6.66 -19.87 -8.66
CA ARG A 305 -5.84 -20.74 -9.54
C ARG A 305 -6.66 -21.60 -10.51
N PRO A 306 -7.75 -22.24 -10.10
CA PRO A 306 -8.58 -23.02 -11.04
C PRO A 306 -9.24 -22.17 -12.12
N ARG A 307 -9.35 -20.86 -11.91
CA ARG A 307 -9.85 -19.90 -12.91
C ARG A 307 -8.75 -19.30 -13.78
N GLY A 308 -7.52 -19.80 -13.66
CA GLY A 308 -6.38 -19.40 -14.48
C GLY A 308 -5.62 -18.18 -13.97
N TRP A 309 -5.98 -17.62 -12.80
CA TRP A 309 -5.25 -16.50 -12.21
C TRP A 309 -3.83 -16.92 -11.80
N ILE A 310 -2.89 -16.02 -11.94
CA ILE A 310 -1.48 -16.20 -11.59
C ILE A 310 -1.16 -15.41 -10.34
N LEU A 311 -0.70 -16.09 -9.29
CA LEU A 311 -0.13 -15.48 -8.10
C LEU A 311 1.31 -15.07 -8.43
N GLU A 312 1.56 -13.76 -8.56
CA GLU A 312 2.87 -13.22 -8.95
C GLU A 312 3.76 -12.92 -7.75
N ASN A 313 3.17 -12.37 -6.68
CA ASN A 313 3.87 -12.09 -5.42
C ASN A 313 2.99 -12.53 -4.24
N GLU A 314 3.62 -12.98 -3.17
CA GLU A 314 2.96 -13.34 -1.93
C GLU A 314 3.84 -13.04 -0.73
N GLN A 315 3.36 -12.18 0.18
CA GLN A 315 3.86 -12.03 1.53
C GLN A 315 2.87 -12.68 2.48
N PRO A 316 3.20 -13.82 3.10
CA PRO A 316 2.23 -14.53 3.92
C PRO A 316 1.91 -13.82 5.24
N ALA A 317 0.66 -13.86 5.67
CA ALA A 317 0.24 -13.48 7.01
C ALA A 317 1.01 -14.27 8.09
N ARG A 318 1.42 -13.59 9.15
CA ARG A 318 2.23 -14.19 10.23
C ARG A 318 1.49 -14.13 11.54
N SER A 319 1.32 -15.28 12.15
CA SER A 319 0.66 -15.42 13.44
C SER A 319 1.61 -15.98 14.51
N ARG A 320 1.37 -15.58 15.75
CA ARG A 320 1.94 -16.20 16.94
C ARG A 320 0.90 -17.13 17.57
N HIS A 321 1.33 -18.32 17.92
CA HIS A 321 0.49 -19.28 18.63
C HIS A 321 0.92 -19.34 20.11
N GLY A 322 -0.01 -19.03 21.01
CA GLY A 322 0.17 -19.20 22.44
C GLY A 322 0.14 -20.67 22.85
N ARG A 323 0.72 -21.02 24.00
CA ARG A 323 0.61 -22.38 24.59
C ARG A 323 -0.82 -22.73 24.99
N ASP A 324 -1.68 -21.75 25.14
CA ASP A 324 -3.11 -21.83 25.40
C ASP A 324 -3.95 -22.11 24.12
N GLY A 325 -3.29 -22.22 22.96
CA GLY A 325 -3.92 -22.43 21.67
C GLY A 325 -4.48 -21.15 21.03
N VAL A 326 -4.25 -19.97 21.64
CA VAL A 326 -4.68 -18.70 21.06
C VAL A 326 -3.72 -18.31 19.95
N GLU A 327 -4.29 -18.07 18.75
CA GLU A 327 -3.58 -17.48 17.61
C GLU A 327 -3.74 -15.96 17.63
N VAL A 328 -2.62 -15.25 17.48
CA VAL A 328 -2.60 -13.79 17.37
C VAL A 328 -1.90 -13.42 16.08
N LEU A 329 -2.61 -12.77 15.15
CA LEU A 329 -2.04 -12.20 13.96
C LEU A 329 -1.04 -11.10 14.36
N VAL A 330 0.19 -11.18 13.86
CA VAL A 330 1.28 -10.24 14.16
C VAL A 330 1.71 -9.43 12.95
N ALA A 331 1.39 -9.91 11.75
CA ALA A 331 1.55 -9.17 10.51
C ALA A 331 0.52 -9.70 9.50
N ASP A 332 -0.11 -8.78 8.80
CA ASP A 332 -0.99 -9.10 7.69
C ASP A 332 -0.18 -9.68 6.53
N GLY A 333 -0.85 -10.40 5.65
CA GLY A 333 -0.26 -10.88 4.42
C GLY A 333 -0.76 -10.08 3.21
N THR A 334 -0.13 -10.31 2.07
CA THR A 334 -0.55 -9.72 0.80
C THR A 334 -0.37 -10.74 -0.32
N GLN A 335 -1.37 -10.86 -1.18
CA GLN A 335 -1.28 -11.64 -2.42
C GLN A 335 -1.52 -10.75 -3.63
N VAL A 336 -0.63 -10.84 -4.62
CA VAL A 336 -0.74 -10.13 -5.91
C VAL A 336 -1.16 -11.12 -6.98
N TRP A 337 -2.33 -10.89 -7.56
CA TRP A 337 -2.94 -11.78 -8.54
C TRP A 337 -3.09 -11.10 -9.90
N ARG A 338 -2.60 -11.73 -10.96
CA ARG A 338 -2.79 -11.31 -12.35
C ARG A 338 -3.75 -12.22 -13.10
N ASN A 339 -4.64 -11.61 -13.85
CA ASN A 339 -5.54 -12.31 -14.76
C ASN A 339 -4.94 -12.39 -16.18
N PRO A 340 -4.43 -13.54 -16.62
CA PRO A 340 -3.81 -13.67 -17.95
C PRO A 340 -4.84 -13.68 -19.09
N ALA A 341 -6.14 -13.83 -18.81
CA ALA A 341 -7.19 -13.74 -19.83
C ALA A 341 -7.38 -12.30 -20.35
N ILE A 342 -6.94 -11.29 -19.58
CA ILE A 342 -6.97 -9.89 -19.98
C ILE A 342 -5.59 -9.51 -20.55
N PRO A 343 -5.51 -9.09 -21.82
CA PRO A 343 -4.23 -8.81 -22.48
C PRO A 343 -3.41 -7.71 -21.78
N ILE A 344 -2.09 -7.88 -21.78
CA ILE A 344 -1.12 -6.85 -21.46
C ILE A 344 -1.01 -5.93 -22.68
N LEU A 345 -1.25 -4.64 -22.51
CA LEU A 345 -1.29 -3.63 -23.57
C LEU A 345 -0.06 -2.70 -23.56
N GLY A 346 0.67 -2.65 -22.45
CA GLY A 346 1.90 -1.89 -22.29
C GLY A 346 3.08 -2.85 -22.15
N VAL A 347 4.07 -2.71 -23.03
CA VAL A 347 5.43 -3.22 -22.80
C VAL A 347 6.32 -2.02 -23.02
N HIS A 348 6.81 -1.45 -21.94
CA HIS A 348 7.81 -0.38 -21.96
C HIS A 348 9.12 -0.86 -21.41
#